data_5d61da4ed31f79a0dafbfb3ec48e2f24
#
_entry.id   5d61da4ed31f79a0dafbfb3ec48e2f24
#
_cell.length_a   1.000
_cell.length_b   1.000
_cell.length_c   1.000
_cell.angle_alpha   90.00
_cell.angle_beta   90.00
_cell.angle_gamma   90.00
#
_symmetry.space_group_name_H-M   'P 1'
#
loop_
_entity.id
_entity.type
_entity.pdbx_description
1 polymer ?
#
loop_
_entity_poly.entity_id
_entity_poly.type
_entity_poly.pdbx_seq_one_letter_code
_entity_poly.pdbx_strand_id
1 'polypeptide(L)'
;MHDTDAQLVNSVYLDNRALELYHGRLDKSPGAQALRMRWYGTATPETVFVERKTHREAWTGEVSVKERFIVNESQVPSILTDEFDFNAEIERMKAKGKKGDDIAEWQTLSTECVQAINSKQLEPTMRTQYMRTAFQIPFDATVRVSLDTNLCMIMERSEDVKSGSRWFRDPDSIVPDTEITRWVDFIRDFSCR
;
A
#
# COMPACT_ATOMS: atom_id res chain seq x y z
N MET A 1 14.84 21.21 17.66
CA MET A 1 14.24 20.15 16.85
C MET A 1 13.34 20.88 15.87
N HIS A 2 13.71 21.01 14.61
CA HIS A 2 12.82 21.60 13.61
C HIS A 2 11.71 20.56 13.35
N ASP A 3 10.53 20.84 13.82
CA ASP A 3 9.32 20.12 13.43
C ASP A 3 9.16 20.30 11.92
N THR A 4 9.40 19.27 11.13
CA THR A 4 9.17 19.33 9.69
C THR A 4 7.67 19.14 9.48
N ASP A 5 7.00 20.13 8.93
CA ASP A 5 5.57 20.09 8.57
C ASP A 5 5.26 19.02 7.52
N ALA A 6 6.28 18.32 7.03
CA ALA A 6 6.18 17.30 6.01
C ALA A 6 6.58 15.92 6.54
N GLN A 7 5.82 14.90 6.16
CA GLN A 7 6.03 13.51 6.52
C GLN A 7 6.43 12.69 5.30
N LEU A 8 7.49 11.90 5.42
CA LEU A 8 7.87 10.94 4.39
C LEU A 8 6.85 9.80 4.35
N VAL A 9 6.29 9.58 3.18
CA VAL A 9 5.31 8.52 2.92
C VAL A 9 5.90 7.52 1.95
N ASN A 10 5.92 6.26 2.35
CA ASN A 10 6.33 5.13 1.52
C ASN A 10 5.13 4.26 1.22
N SER A 11 4.98 3.80 -0.01
CA SER A 11 3.92 2.87 -0.40
C SER A 11 4.43 1.90 -1.45
N VAL A 12 4.42 0.62 -1.13
CA VAL A 12 4.69 -0.47 -2.07
C VAL A 12 3.36 -0.99 -2.61
N TYR A 13 3.16 -0.86 -3.89
CA TYR A 13 2.01 -1.40 -4.60
C TYR A 13 2.25 -2.85 -4.97
N LEU A 14 1.22 -3.66 -4.80
CA LEU A 14 1.22 -5.07 -5.15
C LEU A 14 0.50 -5.25 -6.48
N ASP A 15 1.09 -6.01 -7.37
CA ASP A 15 0.47 -6.44 -8.63
C ASP A 15 1.08 -7.76 -9.09
N ASN A 16 0.47 -8.39 -10.07
CA ASN A 16 1.03 -9.56 -10.71
C ASN A 16 1.85 -9.17 -11.97
N ARG A 17 2.49 -10.14 -12.60
CA ARG A 17 3.32 -9.90 -13.80
C ARG A 17 2.54 -9.32 -14.98
N ALA A 18 1.23 -9.55 -15.04
CA ALA A 18 0.35 -9.00 -16.06
C ALA A 18 -0.12 -7.56 -15.73
N LEU A 19 0.25 -7.02 -14.56
CA LEU A 19 -0.20 -5.71 -14.06
C LEU A 19 -1.74 -5.59 -14.04
N GLU A 20 -2.41 -6.67 -13.58
CA GLU A 20 -3.87 -6.78 -13.61
C GLU A 20 -4.55 -5.69 -12.80
N LEU A 21 -4.05 -5.41 -11.57
CA LEU A 21 -4.65 -4.38 -10.72
C LEU A 21 -4.42 -2.99 -11.31
N TYR A 22 -3.24 -2.75 -11.88
CA TYR A 22 -2.91 -1.49 -12.53
C TYR A 22 -3.84 -1.23 -13.73
N HIS A 23 -3.98 -2.19 -14.66
CA HIS A 23 -4.85 -2.05 -15.82
C HIS A 23 -6.31 -1.89 -15.41
N GLY A 24 -6.80 -2.69 -14.46
CA GLY A 24 -8.16 -2.54 -13.96
C GLY A 24 -8.44 -1.14 -13.40
N ARG A 25 -7.46 -0.54 -12.71
CA ARG A 25 -7.57 0.83 -12.19
C ARG A 25 -7.49 1.90 -13.30
N LEU A 26 -6.65 1.68 -14.31
CA LEU A 26 -6.50 2.57 -15.45
C LEU A 26 -7.79 2.63 -16.27
N ASP A 27 -8.36 1.47 -16.55
CA ASP A 27 -9.59 1.31 -17.34
C ASP A 27 -10.85 1.66 -16.53
N LYS A 28 -10.69 1.95 -15.22
CA LYS A 28 -11.79 2.21 -14.28
C LYS A 28 -12.82 1.08 -14.25
N SER A 29 -12.35 -0.15 -14.42
CA SER A 29 -13.24 -1.32 -14.38
C SER A 29 -14.02 -1.39 -13.07
N PRO A 30 -15.31 -1.73 -13.09
CA PRO A 30 -16.11 -1.88 -11.90
C PRO A 30 -15.46 -2.85 -10.91
N GLY A 31 -15.34 -2.44 -9.65
CA GLY A 31 -14.68 -3.25 -8.61
C GLY A 31 -13.16 -3.34 -8.69
N ALA A 32 -12.52 -2.60 -9.60
CA ALA A 32 -11.06 -2.59 -9.72
C ALA A 32 -10.39 -2.16 -8.41
N GLN A 33 -9.43 -2.97 -7.97
CA GLN A 33 -8.74 -2.77 -6.70
C GLN A 33 -7.31 -2.25 -6.91
N ALA A 34 -6.81 -1.54 -5.91
CA ALA A 34 -5.39 -1.32 -5.69
C ALA A 34 -5.07 -1.81 -4.28
N LEU A 35 -4.05 -2.65 -4.16
CA LEU A 35 -3.51 -3.13 -2.91
C LEU A 35 -2.11 -2.55 -2.72
N ARG A 36 -1.84 -2.04 -1.53
CA ARG A 36 -0.52 -1.50 -1.20
C ARG A 36 -0.21 -1.66 0.28
N MET A 37 1.08 -1.71 0.56
CA MET A 37 1.63 -1.67 1.90
C MET A 37 2.27 -0.30 2.12
N ARG A 38 1.89 0.39 3.21
CA ARG A 38 2.32 1.77 3.47
C ARG A 38 2.96 1.90 4.84
N TRP A 39 4.00 2.72 4.92
CA TRP A 39 4.57 3.18 6.19
C TRP A 39 5.01 4.64 6.09
N TYR A 40 5.40 5.19 7.22
CA TYR A 40 5.81 6.58 7.37
C TYR A 40 7.21 6.69 7.97
N GLY A 41 7.96 7.70 7.53
CA GLY A 41 9.33 7.96 8.01
C GLY A 41 10.43 7.28 7.21
N THR A 42 11.67 7.52 7.62
CA THR A 42 12.90 7.07 6.92
C THR A 42 13.40 5.72 7.40
N ALA A 43 13.08 5.34 8.64
CA ALA A 43 13.54 4.09 9.23
C ALA A 43 12.80 2.87 8.66
N THR A 44 13.36 1.68 8.87
CA THR A 44 12.64 0.42 8.68
C THR A 44 11.36 0.46 9.51
N PRO A 45 10.19 0.21 8.92
CA PRO A 45 8.94 0.34 9.63
C PRO A 45 8.79 -0.76 10.69
N GLU A 46 8.31 -0.41 11.87
CA GLU A 46 7.80 -1.41 12.82
C GLU A 46 6.35 -1.78 12.46
N THR A 47 5.63 -0.83 11.90
CA THR A 47 4.20 -0.93 11.60
C THR A 47 3.95 -0.62 10.13
N VAL A 48 3.20 -1.50 9.47
CA VAL A 48 2.79 -1.39 8.07
C VAL A 48 1.27 -1.37 7.98
N PHE A 49 0.76 -0.45 7.17
CA PHE A 49 -0.65 -0.36 6.81
C PHE A 49 -0.87 -1.13 5.50
N VAL A 50 -1.65 -2.21 5.56
CA VAL A 50 -2.16 -2.85 4.35
C VAL A 50 -3.43 -2.10 3.94
N GLU A 51 -3.40 -1.48 2.77
CA GLU A 51 -4.49 -0.64 2.27
C GLU A 51 -5.07 -1.22 0.99
N ARG A 52 -6.40 -1.35 0.96
CA ARG A 52 -7.18 -1.69 -0.24
C ARG A 52 -7.98 -0.46 -0.67
N LYS A 53 -7.92 -0.12 -1.94
CA LYS A 53 -8.79 0.88 -2.55
C LYS A 53 -9.61 0.22 -3.66
N THR A 54 -10.92 0.16 -3.49
CA THR A 54 -11.84 -0.40 -4.48
C THR A 54 -12.49 0.73 -5.27
N HIS A 55 -12.44 0.64 -6.60
CA HIS A 55 -13.13 1.58 -7.48
C HIS A 55 -14.60 1.23 -7.54
N ARG A 56 -15.44 2.23 -7.32
CA ARG A 56 -16.89 2.14 -7.55
C ARG A 56 -17.30 3.31 -8.44
N GLU A 57 -18.20 3.04 -9.34
CA GLU A 57 -18.64 4.05 -10.30
C GLU A 57 -19.65 4.99 -9.63
N ALA A 58 -19.42 6.31 -9.78
CA ALA A 58 -20.25 7.32 -9.14
C ALA A 58 -21.74 7.26 -9.58
N TRP A 59 -22.02 6.79 -10.80
CA TRP A 59 -23.38 6.67 -11.32
C TRP A 59 -24.19 5.53 -10.68
N THR A 60 -23.53 4.56 -10.02
CA THR A 60 -24.22 3.51 -9.23
C THR A 60 -24.69 4.02 -7.87
N GLY A 61 -24.35 5.25 -7.50
CA GLY A 61 -24.56 5.80 -6.15
C GLY A 61 -23.57 5.30 -5.11
N GLU A 62 -22.64 4.44 -5.50
CA GLU A 62 -21.63 3.88 -4.61
C GLU A 62 -20.36 4.74 -4.60
N VAL A 63 -19.78 4.91 -3.42
CA VAL A 63 -18.53 5.67 -3.24
C VAL A 63 -17.35 4.70 -3.27
N SER A 64 -16.27 5.09 -3.96
CA SER A 64 -15.00 4.34 -3.90
C SER A 64 -14.53 4.20 -2.46
N VAL A 65 -14.30 2.98 -2.02
CA VAL A 65 -13.97 2.66 -0.63
C VAL A 65 -12.45 2.52 -0.47
N LYS A 66 -11.94 3.08 0.63
CA LYS A 66 -10.58 2.86 1.08
C LYS A 66 -10.63 2.20 2.45
N GLU A 67 -10.10 1.01 2.53
CA GLU A 67 -10.03 0.19 3.73
C GLU A 67 -8.56 -0.05 4.10
N ARG A 68 -8.28 -0.27 5.37
CA ARG A 68 -6.93 -0.57 5.82
C ARG A 68 -6.94 -1.35 7.13
N PHE A 69 -5.92 -2.18 7.29
CA PHE A 69 -5.58 -2.78 8.57
C PHE A 69 -4.08 -2.64 8.83
N ILE A 70 -3.68 -2.90 10.06
CA ILE A 70 -2.32 -2.71 10.53
C ILE A 70 -1.70 -4.06 10.83
N VAL A 71 -0.45 -4.24 10.42
CA VAL A 71 0.39 -5.39 10.75
C VAL A 71 1.77 -4.95 11.20
N ASN A 72 2.49 -5.80 11.92
CA ASN A 72 3.92 -5.58 12.16
C ASN A 72 4.68 -5.87 10.87
N GLU A 73 5.78 -5.18 10.66
CA GLU A 73 6.64 -5.38 9.47
C GLU A 73 7.06 -6.84 9.30
N SER A 74 7.42 -7.50 10.40
CA SER A 74 7.80 -8.92 10.41
C SER A 74 6.72 -9.90 9.94
N GLN A 75 5.45 -9.47 9.89
CA GLN A 75 4.32 -10.27 9.42
C GLN A 75 4.08 -10.12 7.90
N VAL A 76 4.69 -9.12 7.26
CA VAL A 76 4.46 -8.87 5.83
C VAL A 76 4.89 -10.05 4.94
N PRO A 77 6.05 -10.71 5.15
CA PRO A 77 6.41 -11.88 4.37
C PRO A 77 5.35 -12.99 4.42
N SER A 78 4.79 -13.28 5.60
CA SER A 78 3.77 -14.34 5.75
C SER A 78 2.45 -14.01 5.02
N ILE A 79 2.10 -12.72 4.89
CA ILE A 79 0.97 -12.26 4.08
C ILE A 79 1.21 -12.56 2.59
N LEU A 80 2.45 -12.34 2.12
CA LEU A 80 2.83 -12.53 0.73
C LEU A 80 3.01 -14.00 0.34
N THR A 81 3.19 -14.91 1.32
CA THR A 81 3.44 -16.35 1.11
C THR A 81 2.29 -17.25 1.54
N ASP A 82 1.13 -16.70 1.87
CA ASP A 82 -0.06 -17.43 2.39
C ASP A 82 0.16 -18.15 3.73
N GLU A 83 1.14 -17.68 4.51
CA GLU A 83 1.49 -18.27 5.81
C GLU A 83 1.03 -17.40 6.98
N PHE A 84 0.13 -16.44 6.73
CA PHE A 84 -0.32 -15.50 7.75
C PHE A 84 -1.23 -16.16 8.80
N ASP A 85 -0.82 -16.12 10.07
CA ASP A 85 -1.58 -16.71 11.16
C ASP A 85 -2.64 -15.72 11.71
N PHE A 86 -3.85 -15.83 11.16
CA PHE A 86 -5.00 -15.04 11.58
C PHE A 86 -5.38 -15.30 13.04
N ASN A 87 -5.26 -16.55 13.52
CA ASN A 87 -5.66 -16.90 14.87
C ASN A 87 -4.74 -16.26 15.91
N ALA A 88 -3.43 -16.30 15.69
CA ALA A 88 -2.47 -15.63 16.57
C ALA A 88 -2.73 -14.12 16.63
N GLU A 89 -3.10 -13.47 15.51
CA GLU A 89 -3.40 -12.04 15.51
C GLU A 89 -4.74 -11.73 16.21
N ILE A 90 -5.76 -12.55 16.02
CA ILE A 90 -7.03 -12.42 16.75
C ILE A 90 -6.82 -12.51 18.25
N GLU A 91 -6.04 -13.50 18.73
CA GLU A 91 -5.73 -13.63 20.15
C GLU A 91 -4.95 -12.40 20.67
N ARG A 92 -4.02 -11.87 19.89
CA ARG A 92 -3.32 -10.62 20.23
C ARG A 92 -4.27 -9.42 20.32
N MET A 93 -5.25 -9.32 19.41
CA MET A 93 -6.25 -8.26 19.43
C MET A 93 -7.18 -8.38 20.67
N LYS A 94 -7.59 -9.59 21.01
CA LYS A 94 -8.37 -9.86 22.24
C LYS A 94 -7.58 -9.48 23.49
N ALA A 95 -6.31 -9.86 23.56
CA ALA A 95 -5.43 -9.50 24.68
C ALA A 95 -5.23 -7.98 24.84
N LYS A 96 -5.30 -7.21 23.73
CA LYS A 96 -5.30 -5.75 23.74
C LYS A 96 -6.67 -5.12 24.02
N GLY A 97 -7.69 -5.91 24.32
CA GLY A 97 -9.04 -5.43 24.67
C GLY A 97 -9.84 -4.89 23.49
N LYS A 98 -9.56 -5.33 22.26
CA LYS A 98 -10.36 -4.97 21.08
C LYS A 98 -11.75 -5.58 21.19
N LYS A 99 -12.77 -4.85 20.70
CA LYS A 99 -14.16 -5.33 20.68
C LYS A 99 -14.35 -6.43 19.64
N GLY A 100 -15.33 -7.29 19.86
CA GLY A 100 -15.66 -8.39 18.95
C GLY A 100 -15.97 -7.91 17.52
N ASP A 101 -16.72 -6.82 17.40
CA ASP A 101 -17.07 -6.24 16.08
C ASP A 101 -15.84 -5.72 15.33
N ASP A 102 -14.92 -5.03 16.03
CA ASP A 102 -13.66 -4.55 15.45
C ASP A 102 -12.79 -5.73 14.96
N ILE A 103 -12.80 -6.86 15.69
CA ILE A 103 -12.06 -8.07 15.32
C ILE A 103 -12.70 -8.72 14.10
N ALA A 104 -14.03 -8.81 14.04
CA ALA A 104 -14.74 -9.40 12.92
C ALA A 104 -14.53 -8.59 11.63
N GLU A 105 -14.61 -7.26 11.71
CA GLU A 105 -14.32 -6.37 10.59
C GLU A 105 -12.88 -6.51 10.12
N TRP A 106 -11.92 -6.50 11.04
CA TRP A 106 -10.51 -6.72 10.75
C TRP A 106 -10.29 -8.09 10.07
N GLN A 107 -10.90 -9.15 10.60
CA GLN A 107 -10.76 -10.51 10.07
C GLN A 107 -11.30 -10.61 8.64
N THR A 108 -12.47 -10.04 8.39
CA THR A 108 -13.06 -10.02 7.05
C THR A 108 -12.12 -9.33 6.04
N LEU A 109 -11.70 -8.11 6.34
CA LEU A 109 -10.84 -7.33 5.46
C LEU A 109 -9.48 -7.99 5.25
N SER A 110 -8.83 -8.46 6.32
CA SER A 110 -7.51 -9.08 6.23
C SER A 110 -7.55 -10.39 5.45
N THR A 111 -8.57 -11.23 5.67
CA THR A 111 -8.77 -12.49 4.93
C THR A 111 -8.94 -12.20 3.44
N GLU A 112 -9.82 -11.27 3.07
CA GLU A 112 -10.05 -10.91 1.67
C GLU A 112 -8.78 -10.36 1.00
N CYS A 113 -8.01 -9.53 1.69
CA CYS A 113 -6.75 -8.99 1.16
C CYS A 113 -5.70 -10.09 0.96
N VAL A 114 -5.48 -10.97 1.95
CA VAL A 114 -4.53 -12.08 1.85
C VAL A 114 -4.94 -13.06 0.76
N GLN A 115 -6.23 -13.40 0.66
CA GLN A 115 -6.74 -14.23 -0.42
C GLN A 115 -6.53 -13.61 -1.80
N ALA A 116 -6.78 -12.30 -1.94
CA ALA A 116 -6.55 -11.59 -3.20
C ALA A 116 -5.07 -11.58 -3.58
N ILE A 117 -4.16 -11.37 -2.62
CA ILE A 117 -2.71 -11.39 -2.82
C ILE A 117 -2.28 -12.76 -3.35
N ASN A 118 -2.71 -13.83 -2.69
CA ASN A 118 -2.23 -15.18 -3.01
C ASN A 118 -2.92 -15.77 -4.25
N SER A 119 -4.24 -15.60 -4.40
CA SER A 119 -4.99 -16.11 -5.56
C SER A 119 -4.59 -15.45 -6.88
N LYS A 120 -4.25 -14.15 -6.85
CA LYS A 120 -3.80 -13.38 -8.02
C LYS A 120 -2.28 -13.36 -8.16
N GLN A 121 -1.55 -14.03 -7.26
CA GLN A 121 -0.08 -14.03 -7.24
C GLN A 121 0.51 -12.61 -7.25
N LEU A 122 -0.04 -11.75 -6.38
CA LEU A 122 0.42 -10.36 -6.28
C LEU A 122 1.75 -10.32 -5.52
N GLU A 123 2.68 -9.54 -6.06
CA GLU A 123 4.02 -9.35 -5.50
C GLU A 123 4.36 -7.86 -5.42
N PRO A 124 5.30 -7.44 -4.58
CA PRO A 124 5.81 -6.08 -4.56
C PRO A 124 6.28 -5.67 -5.96
N THR A 125 5.66 -4.64 -6.54
CA THR A 125 5.90 -4.25 -7.92
C THR A 125 6.50 -2.87 -8.02
N MET A 126 5.90 -1.89 -7.37
CA MET A 126 6.36 -0.51 -7.41
C MET A 126 6.24 0.15 -6.05
N ARG A 127 7.29 0.86 -5.61
CA ARG A 127 7.25 1.74 -4.46
C ARG A 127 7.17 3.20 -4.90
N THR A 128 6.26 3.94 -4.29
CA THR A 128 6.26 5.40 -4.32
C THR A 128 6.77 5.95 -3.00
N GLN A 129 7.64 6.93 -3.07
CA GLN A 129 8.18 7.64 -1.91
C GLN A 129 8.04 9.14 -2.16
N TYR A 130 7.49 9.88 -1.20
CA TYR A 130 7.31 11.32 -1.31
C TYR A 130 7.17 11.99 0.05
N MET A 131 7.49 13.28 0.09
CA MET A 131 7.23 14.13 1.26
C MET A 131 5.82 14.70 1.14
N ARG A 132 4.98 14.50 2.16
CA ARG A 132 3.60 15.02 2.20
C ARG A 132 3.44 16.04 3.30
N THR A 133 3.01 17.24 2.93
CA THR A 133 2.46 18.24 3.83
C THR A 133 0.94 18.26 3.67
N ALA A 134 0.20 18.16 4.76
CA ALA A 134 -1.26 18.15 4.73
C ALA A 134 -1.80 19.36 5.51
N PHE A 135 -2.74 20.05 4.90
CA PHE A 135 -3.41 21.23 5.46
C PHE A 135 -4.89 20.93 5.66
N GLN A 136 -5.41 21.31 6.79
CA GLN A 136 -6.82 21.18 7.12
C GLN A 136 -7.24 22.37 7.97
N ILE A 137 -8.46 22.87 7.76
CA ILE A 137 -9.02 23.93 8.59
C ILE A 137 -9.24 23.37 10.00
N PRO A 138 -8.79 24.04 11.05
CA PRO A 138 -9.02 23.60 12.42
C PRO A 138 -10.51 23.34 12.67
N PHE A 139 -10.82 22.17 13.24
CA PHE A 139 -12.18 21.73 13.57
C PHE A 139 -13.12 21.50 12.37
N ASP A 140 -12.61 21.58 11.14
CA ASP A 140 -13.38 21.33 9.92
C ASP A 140 -12.68 20.29 9.05
N ALA A 141 -13.34 19.14 8.89
CA ALA A 141 -12.83 18.02 8.10
C ALA A 141 -13.39 17.98 6.66
N THR A 142 -14.16 18.97 6.24
CA THR A 142 -14.82 18.99 4.92
C THR A 142 -13.83 19.15 3.78
N VAL A 143 -12.73 19.89 4.01
CA VAL A 143 -11.67 20.09 3.01
C VAL A 143 -10.31 19.77 3.62
N ARG A 144 -9.55 18.94 2.92
CA ARG A 144 -8.14 18.65 3.20
C ARG A 144 -7.31 18.82 1.94
N VAL A 145 -6.28 19.65 2.01
CA VAL A 145 -5.30 19.85 0.93
C VAL A 145 -4.02 19.09 1.30
N SER A 146 -3.45 18.34 0.35
CA SER A 146 -2.16 17.69 0.55
C SER A 146 -1.23 18.08 -0.59
N LEU A 147 -0.01 18.49 -0.24
CA LEU A 147 1.07 18.75 -1.17
C LEU A 147 2.08 17.61 -1.06
N ASP A 148 2.30 16.92 -2.16
CA ASP A 148 3.31 15.87 -2.29
C ASP A 148 4.50 16.41 -3.08
N THR A 149 5.69 16.37 -2.49
CA THR A 149 6.95 16.82 -3.10
C THR A 149 7.98 15.69 -3.09
N ASN A 150 9.02 15.83 -3.90
CA ASN A 150 10.11 14.85 -3.99
C ASN A 150 9.60 13.43 -4.31
N LEU A 151 8.65 13.34 -5.24
CA LEU A 151 8.10 12.05 -5.65
C LEU A 151 9.18 11.22 -6.34
N CYS A 152 9.43 10.05 -5.78
CA CYS A 152 10.31 9.02 -6.32
C CYS A 152 9.49 7.75 -6.57
N MET A 153 9.74 7.09 -7.69
CA MET A 153 9.15 5.80 -8.03
C MET A 153 10.27 4.78 -8.18
N ILE A 154 10.13 3.65 -7.50
CA ILE A 154 11.15 2.62 -7.40
C ILE A 154 10.52 1.31 -7.83
N MET A 155 11.13 0.61 -8.80
CA MET A 155 10.71 -0.72 -9.16
C MET A 155 11.15 -1.69 -8.07
N GLU A 156 10.19 -2.40 -7.47
CA GLU A 156 10.47 -3.54 -6.59
C GLU A 156 10.62 -4.80 -7.43
N ARG A 157 11.43 -5.74 -6.97
CA ARG A 157 11.65 -7.02 -7.67
C ARG A 157 11.23 -8.17 -6.77
N SER A 158 10.43 -9.07 -7.31
CA SER A 158 9.97 -10.24 -6.58
C SER A 158 11.10 -11.20 -6.17
N GLU A 159 12.23 -11.20 -6.88
CA GLU A 159 13.41 -11.99 -6.54
C GLU A 159 13.97 -11.60 -5.17
N ASP A 160 13.91 -10.34 -4.80
CA ASP A 160 14.39 -9.85 -3.50
C ASP A 160 13.53 -10.38 -2.34
N VAL A 161 12.24 -10.55 -2.56
CA VAL A 161 11.32 -11.18 -1.58
C VAL A 161 11.63 -12.67 -1.41
N LYS A 162 11.89 -13.38 -2.52
CA LYS A 162 12.20 -14.81 -2.52
C LYS A 162 13.55 -15.14 -1.89
N SER A 163 14.50 -14.20 -1.93
CA SER A 163 15.83 -14.38 -1.31
C SER A 163 15.83 -14.25 0.21
N GLY A 164 14.68 -13.99 0.83
CA GLY A 164 14.54 -13.88 2.29
C GLY A 164 15.14 -12.64 2.90
N SER A 165 15.53 -11.64 2.08
CA SER A 165 16.05 -10.37 2.56
C SER A 165 14.90 -9.49 3.07
N ARG A 166 14.37 -8.59 2.31
CA ARG A 166 13.25 -7.73 2.69
C ARG A 166 12.15 -7.84 1.64
N TRP A 167 10.91 -7.58 2.04
CA TRP A 167 9.77 -7.53 1.13
C TRP A 167 9.75 -6.26 0.25
N PHE A 168 10.73 -5.38 0.42
CA PHE A 168 10.99 -4.22 -0.43
C PHE A 168 12.51 -4.01 -0.56
N ARG A 169 12.94 -3.38 -1.65
CA ARG A 169 14.36 -3.14 -1.92
C ARG A 169 14.97 -2.20 -0.87
N ASP A 170 16.19 -2.51 -0.45
CA ASP A 170 16.96 -1.64 0.43
C ASP A 170 17.20 -0.29 -0.28
N PRO A 171 16.95 0.85 0.37
CA PRO A 171 17.26 2.16 -0.21
C PRO A 171 18.71 2.28 -0.71
N ASP A 172 19.65 1.67 0.01
CA ASP A 172 21.08 1.71 -0.35
C ASP A 172 21.41 0.86 -1.59
N SER A 173 20.52 -0.06 -2.00
CA SER A 173 20.67 -0.88 -3.21
C SER A 173 20.10 -0.23 -4.47
N ILE A 174 19.43 0.93 -4.33
CA ILE A 174 18.79 1.63 -5.44
C ILE A 174 19.83 2.50 -6.13
N VAL A 175 20.13 2.18 -7.39
CA VAL A 175 20.95 3.02 -8.25
C VAL A 175 20.07 4.12 -8.84
N PRO A 176 20.29 5.42 -8.51
CA PRO A 176 19.32 6.48 -8.76
C PRO A 176 18.96 6.72 -10.22
N ASP A 177 19.89 6.51 -11.17
CA ASP A 177 19.76 7.13 -12.50
C ASP A 177 19.22 6.24 -13.63
N THR A 178 19.24 4.91 -13.50
CA THR A 178 18.87 4.03 -14.62
C THR A 178 17.47 3.43 -14.53
N GLU A 179 16.90 3.30 -13.33
CA GLU A 179 15.59 2.68 -13.14
C GLU A 179 14.46 3.71 -13.07
N ILE A 180 14.73 4.92 -12.58
CA ILE A 180 13.74 6.02 -12.51
C ILE A 180 13.35 6.47 -13.92
N THR A 181 14.28 6.51 -14.85
CA THR A 181 14.04 6.95 -16.23
C THR A 181 13.04 6.04 -16.97
N ARG A 182 13.10 4.73 -16.75
CA ARG A 182 12.17 3.77 -17.37
C ARG A 182 10.73 3.94 -16.90
N TRP A 183 10.52 4.34 -15.65
CA TRP A 183 9.18 4.55 -15.10
C TRP A 183 8.61 5.92 -15.46
N VAL A 184 9.44 6.93 -15.59
CA VAL A 184 9.01 8.24 -16.11
C VAL A 184 8.56 8.11 -17.56
N ASP A 185 9.24 7.34 -18.38
CA ASP A 185 8.83 7.05 -19.76
C ASP A 185 7.52 6.26 -19.79
N PHE A 186 7.37 5.27 -18.94
CA PHE A 186 6.15 4.49 -18.77
C PHE A 186 4.95 5.36 -18.37
N ILE A 187 5.11 6.29 -17.43
CA ILE A 187 4.04 7.21 -17.00
C ILE A 187 3.76 8.27 -18.06
N ARG A 188 4.78 8.75 -18.79
CA ARG A 188 4.63 9.73 -19.87
C ARG A 188 3.80 9.18 -21.01
N ASP A 189 3.97 7.91 -21.35
CA ASP A 189 3.17 7.23 -22.38
C ASP A 189 1.70 7.05 -21.98
N PHE A 190 1.39 7.05 -20.67
CA PHE A 190 0.03 6.95 -20.13
C PHE A 190 -0.65 8.30 -19.86
N SER A 191 0.09 9.40 -19.73
CA SER A 191 -0.49 10.73 -19.50
C SER A 191 -1.00 11.43 -20.77
N CYS A 192 -0.73 10.87 -21.93
CA CYS A 192 -1.07 11.45 -23.24
C CYS A 192 -2.22 10.73 -23.97
N ARG A 193 -3.05 9.97 -23.27
CA ARG A 193 -4.27 9.38 -23.85
C ARG A 193 -5.52 9.74 -23.08
#